data_d8c7f6b4c1b048111c05c38e78ae238a
#
_entry.id   d8c7f6b4c1b048111c05c38e78ae238a
#
_cell.length_a   1.000
_cell.length_b   1.000
_cell.length_c   1.000
_cell.angle_alpha   90.00
_cell.angle_beta   90.00
_cell.angle_gamma   90.00
#
_symmetry.space_group_name_H-M   'P 1'
#
loop_
_entity.id
_entity.type
_entity.pdbx_description
1 polymer ?
#
loop_
_entity_poly.entity_id
_entity_poly.type
_entity_poly.pdbx_seq_one_letter_code
_entity_poly.pdbx_strand_id
1 'polypeptide(L)'
;MILSPRTFLSGSNQAVSGFAWWAGNARLTNLSGQLLGAHVAHAGLMVFWAGAMVLFETSHLRTDQPLYEQGCILIPHLTSLGFGLGPSGEVVSSYPSFVVGVLHLISSAVLGFGGLYHAVFGPEILTSEFFAYSWKDKNQMTTILGIHLILLGVGAWLLVLKAMNYGGLYDPWSPGGGDVRIVTNPTLSPATIFGYILISPFGGDGWIVRVDNLEDVVGGHIYVAILCVFGGLWHIFTNPWPWARRCLVWSGEAYLSYSLGAVSLMGFIACCMVWFSNTVYPSEARSSTPRTKLMKTLACICAKIQSLHTASYYALTHLQTHSV
;
A
#
# COMPACT_ATOMS: atom_id res chain seq x y z
N MET A 1 -26.79 -24.81 -14.00
CA MET A 1 -26.88 -23.57 -14.79
C MET A 1 -25.48 -23.33 -15.35
N ILE A 2 -25.28 -23.57 -16.65
CA ILE A 2 -23.97 -23.35 -17.31
C ILE A 2 -23.82 -21.83 -17.46
N LEU A 3 -22.93 -21.23 -16.73
CA LEU A 3 -22.62 -19.81 -16.82
C LEU A 3 -21.89 -19.59 -18.17
N SER A 4 -22.54 -18.91 -19.10
CA SER A 4 -21.92 -18.52 -20.36
C SER A 4 -20.96 -17.35 -20.15
N PRO A 5 -19.71 -17.43 -20.63
CA PRO A 5 -18.77 -16.31 -20.54
C PRO A 5 -19.28 -15.12 -21.35
N ARG A 6 -19.11 -13.91 -20.82
CA ARG A 6 -19.51 -12.69 -21.54
C ARG A 6 -18.55 -12.40 -22.68
N THR A 7 -19.08 -11.92 -23.78
CA THR A 7 -18.26 -11.49 -24.91
C THR A 7 -17.74 -10.08 -24.66
N PHE A 8 -16.47 -9.98 -24.24
CA PHE A 8 -15.82 -8.69 -23.95
C PHE A 8 -15.52 -7.85 -25.21
N LEU A 9 -15.65 -8.40 -26.39
CA LEU A 9 -15.15 -7.83 -27.65
C LEU A 9 -16.28 -7.53 -28.61
N SER A 10 -17.28 -6.73 -28.25
CA SER A 10 -18.20 -6.22 -29.26
C SER A 10 -17.92 -4.71 -29.45
N GLY A 11 -17.70 -4.31 -30.69
CA GLY A 11 -17.60 -2.89 -31.09
C GLY A 11 -18.85 -2.07 -30.76
N SER A 12 -19.94 -2.74 -30.33
CA SER A 12 -21.15 -2.13 -29.79
C SER A 12 -20.93 -1.44 -28.42
N ASN A 13 -19.91 -1.81 -27.64
CA ASN A 13 -19.69 -1.25 -26.31
C ASN A 13 -19.27 0.22 -26.34
N GLN A 14 -18.55 0.68 -27.37
CA GLN A 14 -18.23 2.10 -27.53
C GLN A 14 -19.48 2.92 -27.86
N ALA A 15 -20.35 2.44 -28.77
CA ALA A 15 -21.57 3.13 -29.13
C ALA A 15 -22.57 3.26 -27.95
N VAL A 16 -22.61 2.27 -27.06
CA VAL A 16 -23.48 2.25 -25.87
C VAL A 16 -22.91 3.08 -24.73
N SER A 17 -21.60 2.93 -24.42
CA SER A 17 -20.96 3.55 -23.26
C SER A 17 -20.38 4.94 -23.53
N GLY A 18 -20.08 5.27 -24.80
CA GLY A 18 -19.36 6.48 -25.20
C GLY A 18 -17.84 6.41 -24.98
N PHE A 19 -17.31 5.37 -24.33
CA PHE A 19 -15.87 5.21 -24.08
C PHE A 19 -15.21 4.32 -25.14
N ALA A 20 -14.11 4.81 -25.72
CA ALA A 20 -13.26 4.03 -26.61
C ALA A 20 -12.57 2.88 -25.86
N TRP A 21 -12.03 1.91 -26.59
CA TRP A 21 -11.38 0.74 -26.00
C TRP A 21 -10.19 1.11 -25.08
N TRP A 22 -9.45 2.15 -25.41
CA TRP A 22 -8.34 2.64 -24.61
C TRP A 22 -8.75 3.34 -23.31
N ALA A 23 -10.02 3.69 -23.15
CA ALA A 23 -10.67 4.15 -21.93
C ALA A 23 -11.75 3.16 -21.45
N GLY A 24 -11.64 1.90 -21.88
CA GLY A 24 -12.66 0.87 -21.67
C GLY A 24 -12.94 0.54 -20.21
N ASN A 25 -11.99 0.76 -19.30
CA ASN A 25 -12.23 0.57 -17.86
C ASN A 25 -13.31 1.51 -17.29
N ALA A 26 -13.50 2.69 -17.89
CA ALA A 26 -14.58 3.60 -17.51
C ALA A 26 -15.98 3.05 -17.80
N ARG A 27 -16.10 2.05 -18.67
CA ARG A 27 -17.35 1.33 -18.92
C ARG A 27 -17.85 0.56 -17.70
N LEU A 28 -16.96 0.24 -16.75
CA LEU A 28 -17.27 -0.51 -15.55
C LEU A 28 -17.81 0.35 -14.41
N THR A 29 -17.84 1.67 -14.54
CA THR A 29 -18.17 2.61 -13.45
C THR A 29 -19.49 2.26 -12.76
N ASN A 30 -20.53 1.89 -13.51
CA ASN A 30 -21.84 1.54 -12.98
C ASN A 30 -22.13 0.02 -13.02
N LEU A 31 -21.11 -0.78 -13.25
CA LEU A 31 -21.18 -2.24 -13.28
C LEU A 31 -20.48 -2.80 -12.03
N SER A 32 -21.15 -2.70 -10.89
CA SER A 32 -20.55 -2.96 -9.56
C SER A 32 -19.96 -4.36 -9.43
N GLY A 33 -20.57 -5.38 -10.03
CA GLY A 33 -20.04 -6.75 -10.02
C GLY A 33 -18.78 -6.91 -10.86
N GLN A 34 -18.76 -6.36 -12.07
CA GLN A 34 -17.59 -6.40 -12.95
C GLN A 34 -16.45 -5.50 -12.42
N LEU A 35 -16.79 -4.35 -11.84
CA LEU A 35 -15.82 -3.48 -11.22
C LEU A 35 -15.15 -4.17 -10.01
N LEU A 36 -15.91 -4.88 -9.21
CA LEU A 36 -15.38 -5.74 -8.14
C LEU A 36 -14.40 -6.77 -8.71
N GLY A 37 -14.78 -7.44 -9.80
CA GLY A 37 -13.92 -8.40 -10.47
C GLY A 37 -12.59 -7.81 -10.93
N ALA A 38 -12.61 -6.60 -11.51
CA ALA A 38 -11.41 -5.89 -11.91
C ALA A 38 -10.51 -5.54 -10.71
N HIS A 39 -11.10 -5.05 -9.61
CA HIS A 39 -10.35 -4.74 -8.38
C HIS A 39 -9.72 -5.97 -7.75
N VAL A 40 -10.47 -7.06 -7.61
CA VAL A 40 -9.95 -8.31 -7.01
C VAL A 40 -8.88 -8.94 -7.90
N ALA A 41 -9.05 -8.92 -9.23
CA ALA A 41 -8.03 -9.41 -10.17
C ALA A 41 -6.75 -8.57 -10.08
N HIS A 42 -6.86 -7.23 -9.99
CA HIS A 42 -5.70 -6.35 -9.82
C HIS A 42 -5.01 -6.57 -8.46
N ALA A 43 -5.78 -6.76 -7.38
CA ALA A 43 -5.22 -7.15 -6.10
C ALA A 43 -4.45 -8.49 -6.20
N GLY A 44 -5.00 -9.45 -6.94
CA GLY A 44 -4.31 -10.71 -7.26
C GLY A 44 -2.98 -10.50 -7.98
N LEU A 45 -2.94 -9.59 -8.97
CA LEU A 45 -1.69 -9.24 -9.67
C LEU A 45 -0.66 -8.58 -8.74
N MET A 46 -1.09 -7.70 -7.86
CA MET A 46 -0.20 -7.06 -6.88
C MET A 46 0.40 -8.07 -5.90
N VAL A 47 -0.43 -8.95 -5.37
CA VAL A 47 -0.01 -10.02 -4.45
C VAL A 47 0.89 -11.04 -5.16
N PHE A 48 0.60 -11.35 -6.43
CA PHE A 48 1.45 -12.18 -7.28
C PHE A 48 2.83 -11.55 -7.46
N TRP A 49 2.88 -10.26 -7.79
CA TRP A 49 4.16 -9.54 -7.93
C TRP A 49 4.98 -9.61 -6.65
N ALA A 50 4.35 -9.37 -5.50
CA ALA A 50 5.03 -9.43 -4.20
C ALA A 50 5.63 -10.83 -3.96
N GLY A 51 4.87 -11.88 -4.21
CA GLY A 51 5.34 -13.26 -4.05
C GLY A 51 6.45 -13.64 -5.03
N ALA A 52 6.25 -13.38 -6.30
CA ALA A 52 7.23 -13.71 -7.34
C ALA A 52 8.52 -12.91 -7.18
N MET A 53 8.43 -11.62 -6.84
CA MET A 53 9.59 -10.76 -6.64
C MET A 53 10.40 -11.15 -5.40
N VAL A 54 9.73 -11.47 -4.28
CA VAL A 54 10.43 -11.98 -3.09
C VAL A 54 11.15 -13.29 -3.40
N LEU A 55 10.51 -14.22 -4.10
CA LEU A 55 11.14 -15.49 -4.47
C LEU A 55 12.31 -15.28 -5.45
N PHE A 56 12.17 -14.36 -6.39
CA PHE A 56 13.25 -13.97 -7.28
C PHE A 56 14.45 -13.42 -6.50
N GLU A 57 14.22 -12.45 -5.61
CA GLU A 57 15.28 -11.89 -4.77
C GLU A 57 15.93 -12.97 -3.89
N THR A 58 15.12 -13.84 -3.29
CA THR A 58 15.60 -14.93 -2.42
C THR A 58 16.51 -15.91 -3.19
N SER A 59 16.15 -16.23 -4.43
CA SER A 59 16.94 -17.14 -5.27
C SER A 59 18.29 -16.53 -5.73
N HIS A 60 18.40 -15.22 -5.74
CA HIS A 60 19.61 -14.47 -6.11
C HIS A 60 20.38 -13.93 -4.91
N LEU A 61 19.91 -14.25 -3.69
CA LEU A 61 20.51 -13.74 -2.47
C LEU A 61 21.91 -14.31 -2.26
N ARG A 62 22.87 -13.43 -2.00
CA ARG A 62 24.24 -13.75 -1.64
C ARG A 62 24.49 -13.35 -0.20
N THR A 63 24.95 -14.29 0.59
CA THR A 63 25.25 -14.07 2.01
C THR A 63 26.60 -13.41 2.26
N ASP A 64 27.48 -13.41 1.25
CA ASP A 64 28.81 -12.80 1.27
C ASP A 64 28.81 -11.30 0.90
N GLN A 65 27.66 -10.75 0.57
CA GLN A 65 27.51 -9.34 0.17
C GLN A 65 26.39 -8.65 0.98
N PRO A 66 26.52 -7.33 1.25
CA PRO A 66 25.44 -6.56 1.85
C PRO A 66 24.21 -6.53 0.95
N LEU A 67 23.01 -6.55 1.55
CA LEU A 67 21.74 -6.52 0.80
C LEU A 67 21.62 -5.32 -0.15
N TYR A 68 22.13 -4.17 0.25
CA TYR A 68 22.08 -2.95 -0.56
C TYR A 68 22.90 -3.01 -1.86
N GLU A 69 23.85 -3.93 -1.97
CA GLU A 69 24.65 -4.16 -3.18
C GLU A 69 23.98 -5.16 -4.14
N GLN A 70 22.94 -5.85 -3.69
CA GLN A 70 22.29 -6.93 -4.44
C GLN A 70 21.05 -6.49 -5.22
N GLY A 71 20.66 -5.21 -5.14
CA GLY A 71 19.47 -4.68 -5.83
C GLY A 71 18.13 -5.17 -5.27
N CYS A 72 18.11 -5.73 -4.06
CA CYS A 72 16.90 -6.16 -3.39
C CYS A 72 16.02 -4.97 -2.99
N ILE A 73 14.71 -5.09 -3.16
CA ILE A 73 13.73 -4.09 -2.76
C ILE A 73 12.71 -4.64 -1.75
N LEU A 74 12.38 -5.92 -1.77
CA LEU A 74 11.42 -6.54 -0.87
C LEU A 74 12.08 -7.22 0.33
N ILE A 75 13.21 -7.86 0.16
CA ILE A 75 13.95 -8.47 1.28
C ILE A 75 14.30 -7.44 2.36
N PRO A 76 14.74 -6.20 2.05
CA PRO A 76 14.97 -5.18 3.07
C PRO A 76 13.74 -4.87 3.94
N HIS A 77 12.53 -4.93 3.37
CA HIS A 77 11.30 -4.77 4.14
C HIS A 77 11.05 -5.96 5.09
N LEU A 78 11.32 -7.18 4.64
CA LEU A 78 11.20 -8.36 5.49
C LEU A 78 12.25 -8.37 6.60
N THR A 79 13.45 -7.92 6.33
CA THR A 79 14.50 -7.80 7.34
C THR A 79 14.17 -6.75 8.39
N SER A 80 13.60 -5.61 8.00
CA SER A 80 13.10 -4.59 8.95
C SER A 80 11.99 -5.16 9.84
N LEU A 81 11.17 -6.08 9.34
CA LEU A 81 10.17 -6.82 10.12
C LEU A 81 10.76 -7.93 10.99
N GLY A 82 12.08 -8.10 11.00
CA GLY A 82 12.76 -9.08 11.85
C GLY A 82 12.87 -10.48 11.26
N PHE A 83 12.60 -10.67 9.98
CA PHE A 83 12.70 -11.98 9.34
C PHE A 83 14.11 -12.27 8.78
N GLY A 84 14.67 -13.42 9.15
CA GLY A 84 15.87 -13.97 8.54
C GLY A 84 17.19 -13.33 8.94
N LEU A 85 17.19 -12.44 9.96
CA LEU A 85 18.38 -11.77 10.46
C LEU A 85 18.89 -12.34 11.78
N GLY A 86 20.21 -12.32 11.93
CA GLY A 86 20.91 -12.57 13.17
C GLY A 86 21.49 -11.29 13.82
N PRO A 87 22.28 -11.45 14.89
CA PRO A 87 23.02 -10.37 15.50
C PRO A 87 23.90 -9.65 14.46
N SER A 88 24.02 -8.34 14.56
CA SER A 88 24.74 -7.50 13.58
C SER A 88 24.05 -7.35 12.22
N GLY A 89 22.83 -7.90 12.04
CA GLY A 89 22.05 -7.74 10.82
C GLY A 89 22.49 -8.63 9.64
N GLU A 90 23.29 -9.67 9.89
CA GLU A 90 23.60 -10.66 8.88
C GLU A 90 22.40 -11.54 8.53
N VAL A 91 22.28 -11.94 7.26
CA VAL A 91 21.24 -12.85 6.82
C VAL A 91 21.61 -14.28 7.25
N VAL A 92 20.88 -14.82 8.22
CA VAL A 92 21.11 -16.19 8.73
C VAL A 92 20.23 -17.22 8.05
N SER A 93 19.09 -16.83 7.52
CA SER A 93 18.16 -17.74 6.84
C SER A 93 17.33 -17.02 5.78
N SER A 94 17.24 -17.61 4.61
CA SER A 94 16.33 -17.20 3.54
C SER A 94 14.95 -17.85 3.63
N TYR A 95 14.77 -18.82 4.53
CA TYR A 95 13.52 -19.56 4.67
C TYR A 95 12.30 -18.69 4.97
N PRO A 96 12.36 -17.70 5.87
CA PRO A 96 11.23 -16.81 6.09
C PRO A 96 10.79 -16.03 4.84
N SER A 97 11.74 -15.56 4.02
CA SER A 97 11.45 -14.89 2.76
C SER A 97 10.79 -15.84 1.75
N PHE A 98 11.25 -17.08 1.69
CA PHE A 98 10.62 -18.13 0.88
C PHE A 98 9.18 -18.38 1.30
N VAL A 99 8.91 -18.53 2.60
CA VAL A 99 7.55 -18.74 3.13
C VAL A 99 6.64 -17.57 2.79
N VAL A 100 7.08 -16.35 3.01
CA VAL A 100 6.31 -15.14 2.68
C VAL A 100 6.00 -15.09 1.19
N GLY A 101 6.97 -15.37 0.34
CA GLY A 101 6.80 -15.40 -1.12
C GLY A 101 5.77 -16.43 -1.56
N VAL A 102 5.85 -17.66 -1.06
CA VAL A 102 4.91 -18.75 -1.39
C VAL A 102 3.49 -18.42 -0.91
N LEU A 103 3.33 -17.90 0.31
CA LEU A 103 2.02 -17.51 0.82
C LEU A 103 1.37 -16.41 -0.04
N HIS A 104 2.15 -15.44 -0.52
CA HIS A 104 1.66 -14.43 -1.46
C HIS A 104 1.24 -15.04 -2.80
N LEU A 105 2.01 -15.98 -3.36
CA LEU A 105 1.63 -16.67 -4.61
C LEU A 105 0.33 -17.45 -4.45
N ILE A 106 0.15 -18.19 -3.36
CA ILE A 106 -1.09 -18.93 -3.09
C ILE A 106 -2.27 -17.96 -2.96
N SER A 107 -2.11 -16.90 -2.18
CA SER A 107 -3.14 -15.87 -2.00
C SER A 107 -3.48 -15.18 -3.33
N SER A 108 -2.49 -14.94 -4.18
CA SER A 108 -2.70 -14.34 -5.49
C SER A 108 -3.55 -15.20 -6.42
N ALA A 109 -3.38 -16.51 -6.37
CA ALA A 109 -4.19 -17.45 -7.14
C ALA A 109 -5.67 -17.39 -6.71
N VAL A 110 -5.94 -17.38 -5.40
CA VAL A 110 -7.31 -17.26 -4.86
C VAL A 110 -7.94 -15.94 -5.30
N LEU A 111 -7.22 -14.83 -5.19
CA LEU A 111 -7.69 -13.51 -5.64
C LEU A 111 -7.89 -13.48 -7.16
N GLY A 112 -6.98 -14.05 -7.93
CA GLY A 112 -7.08 -14.13 -9.39
C GLY A 112 -8.32 -14.88 -9.85
N PHE A 113 -8.60 -16.03 -9.27
CA PHE A 113 -9.82 -16.79 -9.57
C PHE A 113 -11.09 -16.06 -9.15
N GLY A 114 -11.09 -15.44 -7.98
CA GLY A 114 -12.21 -14.61 -7.52
C GLY A 114 -12.46 -13.40 -8.44
N GLY A 115 -11.38 -12.74 -8.84
CA GLY A 115 -11.44 -11.62 -9.78
C GLY A 115 -11.98 -12.04 -11.15
N LEU A 116 -11.51 -13.14 -11.71
CA LEU A 116 -12.04 -13.69 -12.96
C LEU A 116 -13.52 -14.07 -12.84
N TYR A 117 -13.91 -14.71 -11.75
CA TYR A 117 -15.31 -15.04 -11.51
C TYR A 117 -16.19 -13.79 -11.55
N HIS A 118 -15.88 -12.78 -10.75
CA HIS A 118 -16.69 -11.57 -10.69
C HIS A 118 -16.65 -10.74 -11.97
N ALA A 119 -15.53 -10.74 -12.68
CA ALA A 119 -15.41 -10.00 -13.94
C ALA A 119 -16.15 -10.69 -15.11
N VAL A 120 -16.15 -12.04 -15.17
CA VAL A 120 -16.60 -12.79 -16.36
C VAL A 120 -17.90 -13.54 -16.10
N PHE A 121 -18.03 -14.23 -14.98
CA PHE A 121 -19.12 -15.17 -14.71
C PHE A 121 -20.16 -14.65 -13.71
N GLY A 122 -19.76 -13.78 -12.80
CA GLY A 122 -20.64 -13.21 -11.79
C GLY A 122 -21.66 -12.19 -12.37
N PRO A 123 -22.58 -11.68 -11.55
CA PRO A 123 -23.52 -10.66 -11.99
C PRO A 123 -22.81 -9.38 -12.39
N GLU A 124 -23.30 -8.66 -13.39
CA GLU A 124 -22.74 -7.37 -13.81
C GLU A 124 -22.91 -6.31 -12.73
N ILE A 125 -24.09 -6.32 -12.10
CA ILE A 125 -24.48 -5.40 -11.05
C ILE A 125 -24.82 -6.23 -9.83
N LEU A 126 -24.26 -5.86 -8.68
CA LEU A 126 -24.53 -6.52 -7.42
C LEU A 126 -25.95 -6.16 -6.94
N THR A 127 -26.72 -7.17 -6.53
CA THR A 127 -28.12 -7.04 -6.13
C THR A 127 -28.37 -7.36 -4.64
N SER A 128 -27.39 -7.96 -3.96
CA SER A 128 -27.46 -8.24 -2.54
C SER A 128 -27.52 -6.93 -1.76
N GLU A 129 -28.42 -6.82 -0.78
CA GLU A 129 -28.58 -5.61 0.05
C GLU A 129 -27.26 -5.15 0.70
N PHE A 130 -26.42 -6.09 1.10
CA PHE A 130 -25.14 -5.77 1.74
C PHE A 130 -24.09 -5.23 0.75
N PHE A 131 -24.02 -5.77 -0.47
CA PHE A 131 -22.98 -5.43 -1.43
C PHE A 131 -23.41 -4.44 -2.52
N ALA A 132 -24.70 -4.31 -2.76
CA ALA A 132 -25.21 -3.35 -3.71
C ALA A 132 -24.99 -1.92 -3.22
N TYR A 133 -24.56 -1.03 -4.12
CA TYR A 133 -24.31 0.38 -3.78
C TYR A 133 -24.62 1.30 -4.94
N SER A 134 -24.81 2.57 -4.64
CA SER A 134 -24.87 3.68 -5.57
C SER A 134 -23.81 4.70 -5.23
N TRP A 135 -23.02 5.15 -6.21
CA TRP A 135 -21.99 6.18 -6.01
C TRP A 135 -22.54 7.48 -5.42
N LYS A 136 -23.79 7.78 -5.68
CA LYS A 136 -24.47 9.01 -5.18
C LYS A 136 -25.00 8.86 -3.75
N ASP A 137 -25.10 7.66 -3.24
CA ASP A 137 -25.53 7.41 -1.88
C ASP A 137 -24.37 7.67 -0.90
N LYS A 138 -24.39 8.85 -0.32
CA LYS A 138 -23.35 9.34 0.58
C LYS A 138 -23.21 8.49 1.84
N ASN A 139 -24.32 7.94 2.32
CA ASN A 139 -24.35 7.11 3.52
C ASN A 139 -23.71 5.73 3.25
N GLN A 140 -24.01 5.12 2.10
CA GLN A 140 -23.34 3.88 1.69
C GLN A 140 -21.84 4.10 1.48
N MET A 141 -21.45 5.20 0.86
CA MET A 141 -20.03 5.50 0.60
C MET A 141 -19.23 5.65 1.89
N THR A 142 -19.77 6.33 2.90
CA THR A 142 -19.11 6.43 4.21
C THR A 142 -19.13 5.12 4.96
N THR A 143 -20.16 4.28 4.83
CA THR A 143 -20.18 2.93 5.41
C THR A 143 -19.07 2.06 4.82
N ILE A 144 -18.91 2.06 3.50
CA ILE A 144 -17.86 1.31 2.81
C ILE A 144 -16.48 1.82 3.23
N LEU A 145 -16.30 3.14 3.30
CA LEU A 145 -15.08 3.76 3.83
C LEU A 145 -14.78 3.28 5.24
N GLY A 146 -15.78 3.27 6.10
CA GLY A 146 -15.62 2.84 7.50
C GLY A 146 -15.21 1.38 7.65
N ILE A 147 -15.78 0.49 6.84
CA ILE A 147 -15.40 -0.93 6.81
C ILE A 147 -13.93 -1.08 6.41
N HIS A 148 -13.49 -0.38 5.37
CA HIS A 148 -12.09 -0.43 4.93
C HIS A 148 -11.14 0.19 5.95
N LEU A 149 -11.54 1.25 6.65
CA LEU A 149 -10.76 1.84 7.74
C LEU A 149 -10.54 0.85 8.90
N ILE A 150 -11.58 0.09 9.28
CA ILE A 150 -11.44 -0.94 10.32
C ILE A 150 -10.41 -2.00 9.89
N LEU A 151 -10.46 -2.45 8.64
CA LEU A 151 -9.50 -3.42 8.11
C LEU A 151 -8.07 -2.86 8.14
N LEU A 152 -7.89 -1.59 7.78
CA LEU A 152 -6.58 -0.91 7.86
C LEU A 152 -6.10 -0.77 9.31
N GLY A 153 -7.00 -0.46 10.24
CA GLY A 153 -6.69 -0.41 11.68
C GLY A 153 -6.23 -1.76 12.23
N VAL A 154 -6.89 -2.85 11.83
CA VAL A 154 -6.45 -4.22 12.15
C VAL A 154 -5.06 -4.50 11.56
N GLY A 155 -4.80 -4.08 10.32
CA GLY A 155 -3.48 -4.21 9.69
C GLY A 155 -2.38 -3.47 10.45
N ALA A 156 -2.63 -2.24 10.89
CA ALA A 156 -1.69 -1.48 11.72
C ALA A 156 -1.45 -2.19 13.07
N TRP A 157 -2.48 -2.77 13.66
CA TRP A 157 -2.35 -3.55 14.88
C TRP A 157 -1.52 -4.83 14.70
N LEU A 158 -1.56 -5.47 13.54
CA LEU A 158 -0.71 -6.62 13.23
C LEU A 158 0.78 -6.27 13.31
N LEU A 159 1.17 -5.07 12.86
CA LEU A 159 2.56 -4.60 13.05
C LEU A 159 2.91 -4.47 14.53
N VAL A 160 2.01 -3.91 15.34
CA VAL A 160 2.21 -3.81 16.80
C VAL A 160 2.39 -5.19 17.41
N LEU A 161 1.57 -6.15 17.04
CA LEU A 161 1.68 -7.54 17.51
C LEU A 161 2.99 -8.19 17.07
N LYS A 162 3.44 -7.96 15.83
CA LYS A 162 4.75 -8.45 15.35
C LYS A 162 5.87 -7.89 16.21
N ALA A 163 5.83 -6.59 16.50
CA ALA A 163 6.85 -5.90 17.26
C ALA A 163 6.93 -6.33 18.73
N MET A 164 5.78 -6.60 19.35
CA MET A 164 5.68 -6.81 20.80
C MET A 164 5.58 -8.27 21.21
N ASN A 165 4.96 -9.14 20.39
CA ASN A 165 4.58 -10.48 20.79
C ASN A 165 5.12 -11.59 19.87
N TYR A 166 5.47 -11.28 18.64
CA TYR A 166 5.81 -12.29 17.63
C TYR A 166 7.21 -12.09 17.06
N GLY A 167 8.23 -12.08 17.91
CA GLY A 167 9.63 -12.05 17.54
C GLY A 167 10.26 -10.67 17.40
N GLY A 168 9.49 -9.60 17.42
CA GLY A 168 10.02 -8.24 17.38
C GLY A 168 10.33 -7.71 15.98
N LEU A 169 11.06 -6.60 15.93
CA LEU A 169 11.51 -5.91 14.72
C LEU A 169 13.03 -5.74 14.76
N TYR A 170 13.63 -5.55 13.60
CA TYR A 170 15.04 -5.22 13.52
C TYR A 170 15.30 -3.79 13.99
N ASP A 171 16.12 -3.66 15.04
CA ASP A 171 16.58 -2.37 15.56
C ASP A 171 18.04 -2.14 15.13
N PRO A 172 18.29 -1.21 14.20
CA PRO A 172 19.65 -0.90 13.79
C PRO A 172 20.45 -0.19 14.87
N TRP A 173 19.81 0.32 15.94
CA TRP A 173 20.45 1.01 17.06
C TRP A 173 20.79 0.09 18.22
N SER A 174 20.45 -1.19 18.14
CA SER A 174 20.87 -2.16 19.16
C SER A 174 22.38 -2.24 19.29
N PRO A 175 22.90 -2.42 20.52
CA PRO A 175 24.34 -2.60 20.75
C PRO A 175 24.91 -3.74 19.93
N GLY A 176 26.10 -3.54 19.36
CA GLY A 176 26.77 -4.57 18.55
C GLY A 176 26.47 -4.52 17.06
N GLY A 177 25.84 -3.46 16.54
CA GLY A 177 25.63 -3.24 15.12
C GLY A 177 24.22 -3.51 14.62
N GLY A 178 23.26 -3.63 15.51
CA GLY A 178 21.84 -3.89 15.24
C GLY A 178 21.46 -5.35 15.53
N ASP A 179 20.21 -5.56 15.89
CA ASP A 179 19.65 -6.89 16.13
C ASP A 179 18.12 -6.83 16.08
N VAL A 180 17.49 -7.99 15.95
CA VAL A 180 16.05 -8.14 16.11
C VAL A 180 15.72 -8.12 17.60
N ARG A 181 14.79 -7.26 18.00
CA ARG A 181 14.36 -7.17 19.40
C ARG A 181 12.87 -7.01 19.55
N ILE A 182 12.35 -7.44 20.67
CA ILE A 182 10.96 -7.23 21.07
C ILE A 182 10.83 -5.82 21.65
N VAL A 183 9.85 -5.07 21.19
CA VAL A 183 9.50 -3.77 21.74
C VAL A 183 8.56 -4.00 22.93
N THR A 184 9.04 -3.73 24.15
CA THR A 184 8.29 -3.99 25.38
C THR A 184 7.58 -2.79 25.94
N ASN A 185 7.99 -1.58 25.57
CA ASN A 185 7.49 -0.34 26.12
C ASN A 185 7.25 0.71 25.02
N PRO A 186 6.21 0.53 24.20
CA PRO A 186 5.91 1.46 23.13
C PRO A 186 5.56 2.85 23.70
N THR A 187 5.95 3.89 22.99
CA THR A 187 5.66 5.28 23.36
C THR A 187 4.16 5.56 23.23
N LEU A 188 3.52 5.87 24.34
CA LEU A 188 2.08 6.18 24.36
C LEU A 188 1.79 7.65 24.69
N SER A 189 2.82 8.46 24.93
CA SER A 189 2.67 9.90 25.20
C SER A 189 2.07 10.62 23.97
N PRO A 190 0.89 11.23 24.09
CA PRO A 190 0.29 11.97 22.99
C PRO A 190 1.17 13.12 22.49
N ALA A 191 1.87 13.78 23.40
CA ALA A 191 2.78 14.87 23.07
C ALA A 191 3.92 14.40 22.16
N THR A 192 4.47 13.21 22.40
CA THR A 192 5.52 12.64 21.55
C THR A 192 4.96 12.23 20.21
N ILE A 193 3.87 11.49 20.17
CA ILE A 193 3.31 10.94 18.92
C ILE A 193 2.78 12.06 18.02
N PHE A 194 1.96 12.95 18.55
CA PHE A 194 1.47 14.10 17.77
C PHE A 194 2.54 15.15 17.51
N GLY A 195 3.60 15.16 18.31
CA GLY A 195 4.79 16.00 18.06
C GLY A 195 5.39 15.75 16.68
N TYR A 196 5.50 14.50 16.23
CA TYR A 196 5.97 14.17 14.90
C TYR A 196 5.08 14.74 13.77
N ILE A 197 3.78 14.81 13.99
CA ILE A 197 2.82 15.33 13.01
C ILE A 197 2.86 16.88 12.95
N LEU A 198 3.17 17.51 14.04
CA LEU A 198 3.10 18.97 14.17
C LEU A 198 4.43 19.69 13.89
N ILE A 199 5.53 18.97 13.77
CA ILE A 199 6.81 19.58 13.38
C ILE A 199 6.90 19.80 11.87
N SER A 200 7.77 20.76 11.48
CA SER A 200 8.03 21.08 10.09
C SER A 200 8.69 19.92 9.33
N PRO A 201 8.38 19.73 8.04
CA PRO A 201 9.13 18.81 7.19
C PRO A 201 10.48 19.36 6.71
N PHE A 202 10.77 20.66 6.95
CA PHE A 202 11.95 21.38 6.45
C PHE A 202 13.00 21.61 7.53
N GLY A 203 14.20 22.06 7.13
CA GLY A 203 15.21 22.55 8.03
C GLY A 203 15.82 21.54 8.98
N GLY A 204 15.75 20.24 8.66
CA GLY A 204 16.26 19.16 9.53
C GLY A 204 15.24 18.66 10.55
N ASP A 205 14.07 19.26 10.66
CA ASP A 205 12.97 18.79 11.51
C ASP A 205 12.39 17.45 11.00
N GLY A 206 12.20 17.32 9.68
CA GLY A 206 11.98 16.05 9.00
C GLY A 206 10.59 15.43 9.16
N TRP A 207 9.66 16.09 9.82
CA TRP A 207 8.29 15.59 10.05
C TRP A 207 8.31 14.15 10.60
N ILE A 208 7.46 13.23 10.10
CA ILE A 208 7.42 11.83 10.55
C ILE A 208 8.68 11.03 10.18
N VAL A 209 9.46 11.50 9.22
CA VAL A 209 10.72 10.86 8.80
C VAL A 209 11.79 10.94 9.90
N ARG A 210 11.64 11.88 10.84
CA ARG A 210 12.56 12.09 11.98
C ARG A 210 12.52 10.95 13.00
N VAL A 211 11.56 10.04 12.96
CA VAL A 211 11.49 8.94 13.92
C VAL A 211 12.82 8.20 14.02
N ASP A 212 13.30 8.01 15.23
CA ASP A 212 14.66 7.53 15.53
C ASP A 212 14.71 6.30 16.44
N ASN A 213 13.57 5.80 16.86
CA ASN A 213 13.48 4.61 17.71
C ASN A 213 12.21 3.81 17.41
N LEU A 214 12.25 2.52 17.72
CA LEU A 214 11.13 1.61 17.47
C LEU A 214 9.96 1.80 18.42
N GLU A 215 10.21 2.30 19.62
CA GLU A 215 9.15 2.61 20.60
C GLU A 215 8.18 3.65 20.03
N ASP A 216 8.69 4.68 19.39
CA ASP A 216 7.87 5.71 18.73
C ASP A 216 7.18 5.19 17.49
N VAL A 217 7.82 4.32 16.69
CA VAL A 217 7.21 3.67 15.53
C VAL A 217 6.03 2.82 15.96
N VAL A 218 6.22 1.96 16.95
CA VAL A 218 5.17 1.06 17.44
C VAL A 218 4.07 1.84 18.13
N GLY A 219 4.42 2.84 18.94
CA GLY A 219 3.45 3.73 19.56
C GLY A 219 2.60 4.48 18.56
N GLY A 220 3.21 5.00 17.49
CA GLY A 220 2.50 5.64 16.39
C GLY A 220 1.52 4.71 15.69
N HIS A 221 1.88 3.45 15.47
CA HIS A 221 0.98 2.45 14.87
C HIS A 221 -0.15 2.04 15.82
N ILE A 222 0.04 2.07 17.14
CA ILE A 222 -1.05 1.91 18.10
C ILE A 222 -2.07 3.04 17.94
N TYR A 223 -1.63 4.31 17.86
CA TYR A 223 -2.52 5.44 17.61
C TYR A 223 -3.26 5.33 16.29
N VAL A 224 -2.55 4.99 15.21
CA VAL A 224 -3.15 4.81 13.87
C VAL A 224 -4.18 3.69 13.90
N ALA A 225 -3.89 2.55 14.53
CA ALA A 225 -4.82 1.43 14.65
C ALA A 225 -6.12 1.85 15.37
N ILE A 226 -5.99 2.53 16.50
CA ILE A 226 -7.14 3.02 17.28
C ILE A 226 -7.94 4.04 16.47
N LEU A 227 -7.28 5.04 15.88
CA LEU A 227 -7.94 6.07 15.08
C LEU A 227 -8.66 5.48 13.86
N CYS A 228 -8.06 4.51 13.18
CA CYS A 228 -8.68 3.85 12.03
C CYS A 228 -9.90 3.02 12.44
N VAL A 229 -9.83 2.24 13.53
CA VAL A 229 -10.95 1.44 14.01
C VAL A 229 -12.11 2.34 14.46
N PHE A 230 -11.84 3.30 15.33
CA PHE A 230 -12.88 4.22 15.80
C PHE A 230 -13.40 5.16 14.71
N GLY A 231 -12.52 5.64 13.83
CA GLY A 231 -12.92 6.41 12.64
C GLY A 231 -13.77 5.59 11.69
N GLY A 232 -13.43 4.31 11.53
CA GLY A 232 -14.24 3.37 10.74
C GLY A 232 -15.64 3.18 11.32
N LEU A 233 -15.75 2.94 12.62
CA LEU A 233 -17.06 2.87 13.31
C LEU A 233 -17.84 4.18 13.17
N TRP A 234 -17.16 5.31 13.32
CA TRP A 234 -17.75 6.63 13.11
C TRP A 234 -18.37 6.75 11.71
N HIS A 235 -17.65 6.39 10.66
CA HIS A 235 -18.12 6.48 9.28
C HIS A 235 -19.24 5.48 8.95
N ILE A 236 -19.29 4.34 9.62
CA ILE A 236 -20.37 3.37 9.48
C ILE A 236 -21.67 3.91 10.08
N PHE A 237 -21.60 4.51 11.27
CA PHE A 237 -22.79 4.90 12.03
C PHE A 237 -23.19 6.36 11.86
N THR A 238 -22.40 7.18 11.16
CA THR A 238 -22.63 8.61 10.99
C THR A 238 -22.76 8.98 9.53
N ASN A 239 -23.80 9.73 9.21
CA ASN A 239 -23.99 10.27 7.86
C ASN A 239 -23.12 11.52 7.67
N PRO A 240 -22.63 11.78 6.43
CA PRO A 240 -21.88 13.00 6.14
C PRO A 240 -22.67 14.25 6.50
N TRP A 241 -22.03 15.17 7.18
CA TRP A 241 -22.64 16.43 7.59
C TRP A 241 -22.89 17.36 6.41
N PRO A 242 -23.76 18.38 6.55
CA PRO A 242 -24.14 19.25 5.43
C PRO A 242 -22.98 19.95 4.74
N TRP A 243 -21.93 20.31 5.46
CA TRP A 243 -20.76 20.94 4.85
C TRP A 243 -19.99 19.95 3.96
N ALA A 244 -19.80 18.71 4.40
CA ALA A 244 -19.13 17.67 3.61
C ALA A 244 -19.94 17.33 2.35
N ARG A 245 -21.27 17.27 2.46
CA ARG A 245 -22.16 17.04 1.33
C ARG A 245 -22.06 18.13 0.26
N ARG A 246 -21.76 19.36 0.65
CA ARG A 246 -21.60 20.51 -0.27
C ARG A 246 -20.19 20.67 -0.82
N CYS A 247 -19.16 20.39 -0.01
CA CYS A 247 -17.77 20.59 -0.40
C CYS A 247 -17.22 19.50 -1.33
N LEU A 248 -17.70 18.26 -1.21
CA LEU A 248 -17.21 17.14 -1.99
C LEU A 248 -18.14 16.85 -3.17
N VAL A 249 -17.54 16.42 -4.29
CA VAL A 249 -18.27 15.80 -5.39
C VAL A 249 -18.48 14.32 -5.04
N TRP A 250 -19.70 13.84 -5.22
CA TRP A 250 -20.11 12.50 -4.84
C TRP A 250 -20.40 11.67 -6.10
N SER A 251 -19.32 11.17 -6.69
CA SER A 251 -19.31 10.29 -7.87
C SER A 251 -18.12 9.33 -7.79
N GLY A 252 -18.21 8.21 -8.51
CA GLY A 252 -17.10 7.22 -8.55
C GLY A 252 -15.79 7.83 -9.01
N GLU A 253 -15.83 8.69 -10.01
CA GLU A 253 -14.66 9.37 -10.57
C GLU A 253 -14.03 10.32 -9.52
N ALA A 254 -14.85 11.04 -8.78
CA ALA A 254 -14.37 11.94 -7.72
C ALA A 254 -13.67 11.15 -6.61
N TYR A 255 -14.25 10.05 -6.15
CA TYR A 255 -13.62 9.20 -5.12
C TYR A 255 -12.29 8.63 -5.58
N LEU A 256 -12.21 8.20 -6.84
CA LEU A 256 -10.95 7.76 -7.43
C LEU A 256 -9.92 8.89 -7.45
N SER A 257 -10.31 10.11 -7.81
CA SER A 257 -9.41 11.27 -7.80
C SER A 257 -8.90 11.61 -6.39
N TYR A 258 -9.76 11.54 -5.38
CA TYR A 258 -9.36 11.73 -3.96
C TYR A 258 -8.35 10.68 -3.52
N SER A 259 -8.60 9.42 -3.88
CA SER A 259 -7.71 8.30 -3.56
C SER A 259 -6.37 8.42 -4.27
N LEU A 260 -6.35 8.79 -5.54
CA LEU A 260 -5.12 8.97 -6.30
C LEU A 260 -4.27 10.12 -5.76
N GLY A 261 -4.90 11.22 -5.33
CA GLY A 261 -4.21 12.32 -4.64
C GLY A 261 -3.56 11.87 -3.33
N ALA A 262 -4.30 11.09 -2.53
CA ALA A 262 -3.79 10.53 -1.28
C ALA A 262 -2.61 9.56 -1.53
N VAL A 263 -2.72 8.66 -2.50
CA VAL A 263 -1.64 7.71 -2.87
C VAL A 263 -0.41 8.45 -3.38
N SER A 264 -0.59 9.52 -4.17
CA SER A 264 0.52 10.36 -4.65
C SER A 264 1.29 10.99 -3.48
N LEU A 265 0.59 11.59 -2.52
CA LEU A 265 1.21 12.16 -1.32
C LEU A 265 1.92 11.08 -0.49
N MET A 266 1.28 9.94 -0.28
CA MET A 266 1.87 8.83 0.48
C MET A 266 3.11 8.27 -0.21
N GLY A 267 3.11 8.16 -1.53
CA GLY A 267 4.27 7.74 -2.31
C GLY A 267 5.45 8.71 -2.17
N PHE A 268 5.19 10.01 -2.18
CA PHE A 268 6.22 11.02 -1.93
C PHE A 268 6.80 10.92 -0.51
N ILE A 269 5.96 10.76 0.50
CA ILE A 269 6.40 10.58 1.89
C ILE A 269 7.20 9.28 2.03
N ALA A 270 6.78 8.20 1.39
CA ALA A 270 7.52 6.94 1.38
C ALA A 270 8.92 7.09 0.78
N CYS A 271 9.07 7.85 -0.32
CA CYS A 271 10.38 8.17 -0.88
C CYS A 271 11.26 8.95 0.10
N CYS A 272 10.69 9.93 0.81
CA CYS A 272 11.42 10.67 1.84
C CYS A 272 11.84 9.75 2.99
N MET A 273 10.96 8.83 3.40
CA MET A 273 11.25 7.86 4.45
C MET A 273 12.42 6.96 4.06
N VAL A 274 12.38 6.38 2.87
CA VAL A 274 13.47 5.53 2.34
C VAL A 274 14.79 6.29 2.23
N TRP A 275 14.74 7.56 1.83
CA TRP A 275 15.94 8.36 1.61
C TRP A 275 16.58 8.87 2.92
N PHE A 276 15.78 9.34 3.86
CA PHE A 276 16.26 10.04 5.05
C PHE A 276 16.22 9.21 6.33
N SER A 277 15.27 8.28 6.48
CA SER A 277 15.18 7.47 7.69
C SER A 277 16.33 6.48 7.78
N ASN A 278 16.90 6.33 8.98
CA ASN A 278 17.93 5.34 9.29
C ASN A 278 17.50 4.40 10.43
N THR A 279 16.25 4.46 10.82
CA THR A 279 15.66 3.58 11.84
C THR A 279 14.91 2.43 11.18
N VAL A 280 13.94 2.73 10.31
CA VAL A 280 13.13 1.72 9.58
C VAL A 280 13.77 1.31 8.26
N TYR A 281 14.67 2.14 7.72
CA TYR A 281 15.53 1.84 6.57
C TYR A 281 16.99 2.07 6.97
N PRO A 282 17.65 1.07 7.60
CA PRO A 282 19.02 1.22 8.09
C PRO A 282 19.96 1.68 6.98
N SER A 283 20.76 2.70 7.28
CA SER A 283 21.75 3.23 6.35
C SER A 283 23.13 2.68 6.68
N GLU A 284 23.97 2.52 5.63
CA GLU A 284 25.36 2.09 5.71
C GLU A 284 26.26 3.08 6.45
N ALA A 285 25.76 4.25 6.84
CA ALA A 285 26.55 5.28 7.52
C ALA A 285 27.17 4.81 8.85
N ARG A 286 26.90 3.58 9.25
CA ARG A 286 27.54 2.94 10.42
C ARG A 286 28.66 1.99 10.06
N SER A 287 28.71 1.48 8.82
CA SER A 287 29.91 0.90 8.24
C SER A 287 30.65 2.02 7.51
N SER A 288 31.94 2.08 7.60
CA SER A 288 32.83 3.09 7.02
C SER A 288 32.76 3.27 5.48
N THR A 289 31.69 2.86 4.85
CA THR A 289 31.49 2.86 3.39
C THR A 289 30.36 3.82 2.99
N PRO A 290 30.49 4.57 1.89
CA PRO A 290 29.56 5.66 1.57
C PRO A 290 28.15 5.21 1.15
N ARG A 291 27.16 5.91 1.65
CA ARG A 291 25.75 5.93 1.35
C ARG A 291 25.44 5.94 -0.15
N THR A 292 25.48 4.88 -0.92
CA THR A 292 25.33 5.23 -2.34
C THR A 292 24.53 4.33 -3.27
N LYS A 293 24.22 3.09 -3.02
CA LYS A 293 23.62 2.31 -4.12
C LYS A 293 22.15 1.92 -3.94
N LEU A 294 21.71 1.39 -2.82
CA LEU A 294 20.32 0.95 -2.66
C LEU A 294 19.33 2.11 -2.63
N MET A 295 19.67 3.17 -1.87
CA MET A 295 18.85 4.37 -1.78
C MET A 295 18.76 5.10 -3.13
N LYS A 296 19.85 5.11 -3.91
CA LYS A 296 19.83 5.65 -5.27
C LYS A 296 18.98 4.80 -6.22
N THR A 297 18.95 3.48 -6.04
CA THR A 297 18.16 2.58 -6.87
C THR A 297 16.66 2.74 -6.57
N LEU A 298 16.27 2.79 -5.31
CA LEU A 298 14.86 3.02 -4.93
C LEU A 298 14.40 4.43 -5.26
N ALA A 299 15.21 5.45 -5.02
CA ALA A 299 14.91 6.83 -5.43
C ALA A 299 14.86 6.96 -6.96
N CYS A 300 15.72 6.24 -7.69
CA CYS A 300 15.70 6.19 -9.15
C CYS A 300 14.47 5.45 -9.68
N ILE A 301 14.01 4.38 -9.02
CA ILE A 301 12.78 3.67 -9.37
C ILE A 301 11.56 4.55 -9.07
N CYS A 302 11.51 5.20 -7.91
CA CYS A 302 10.46 6.16 -7.59
C CYS A 302 10.44 7.34 -8.55
N ALA A 303 11.59 7.93 -8.89
CA ALA A 303 11.71 9.00 -9.87
C ALA A 303 11.31 8.53 -11.28
N LYS A 304 11.61 7.28 -11.63
CA LYS A 304 11.24 6.70 -12.91
C LYS A 304 9.74 6.37 -12.99
N ILE A 305 9.14 5.91 -11.90
CA ILE A 305 7.68 5.74 -11.80
C ILE A 305 6.98 7.11 -11.88
N GLN A 306 7.52 8.11 -11.21
CA GLN A 306 7.01 9.48 -11.25
C GLN A 306 7.14 10.11 -12.64
N SER A 307 8.26 9.88 -13.35
CA SER A 307 8.45 10.34 -14.73
C SER A 307 7.53 9.63 -15.72
N LEU A 308 7.23 8.36 -15.52
CA LEU A 308 6.25 7.61 -16.32
C LEU A 308 4.82 8.12 -16.07
N HIS A 309 4.49 8.46 -14.83
CA HIS A 309 3.21 9.08 -14.49
C HIS A 309 3.07 10.48 -15.09
N THR A 310 4.14 11.27 -15.03
CA THR A 310 4.16 12.63 -15.61
C THR A 310 4.10 12.56 -17.15
N ALA A 311 4.82 11.65 -17.77
CA ALA A 311 4.75 11.44 -19.22
C ALA A 311 3.38 10.94 -19.68
N SER A 312 2.71 10.09 -18.90
CA SER A 312 1.33 9.67 -19.13
C SER A 312 0.33 10.83 -19.01
N TYR A 313 0.55 11.72 -18.06
CA TYR A 313 -0.28 12.92 -17.86
C TYR A 313 -0.10 13.93 -19.02
N TYR A 314 1.14 14.17 -19.48
CA TYR A 314 1.43 15.02 -20.63
C TYR A 314 0.89 14.44 -21.93
N ALA A 315 0.94 13.12 -22.11
CA ALA A 315 0.36 12.47 -23.29
C ALA A 315 -1.19 12.61 -23.30
N LEU A 316 -1.83 12.50 -22.12
CA LEU A 316 -3.28 12.67 -21.98
C LEU A 316 -3.73 14.12 -22.22
N THR A 317 -2.97 15.12 -21.73
CA THR A 317 -3.32 16.53 -21.93
C THR A 317 -3.07 17.00 -23.38
N HIS A 318 -2.04 16.50 -24.05
CA HIS A 318 -1.79 16.81 -25.46
C HIS A 318 -2.80 16.18 -26.42
N LEU A 319 -3.40 15.03 -26.07
CA LEU A 319 -4.44 14.40 -26.88
C LEU A 319 -5.79 15.12 -26.75
N GLN A 320 -6.07 15.79 -25.64
CA GLN A 320 -7.30 16.58 -25.45
C GLN A 320 -7.27 17.93 -26.19
N THR A 321 -6.12 18.46 -26.54
CA THR A 321 -5.99 19.74 -27.25
C THR A 321 -6.06 19.61 -28.78
N HIS A 322 -6.08 18.41 -29.33
CA HIS A 322 -6.18 18.15 -30.78
C HIS A 322 -7.49 17.50 -31.23
N SER A 323 -8.52 17.47 -30.39
CA SER A 323 -9.86 17.00 -30.72
C SER A 323 -10.92 18.11 -30.56
N VAL A 324 -10.66 19.28 -31.19
CA VAL A 324 -11.69 20.31 -31.46
C VAL A 324 -11.70 20.55 -32.96
#